data_6447300c8287ba95703483a4a9e1b374
#
_entry.id   6447300c8287ba95703483a4a9e1b374
#
_cell.length_a   1.000
_cell.length_b   1.000
_cell.length_c   1.000
_cell.angle_alpha   90.00
_cell.angle_beta   90.00
_cell.angle_gamma   90.00
#
_symmetry.space_group_name_H-M   'P 1'
#
loop_
_entity.id
_entity.type
_entity.pdbx_description
1 polymer ?
#
loop_
_entity_poly.entity_id
_entity_poly.type
_entity_poly.pdbx_seq_one_letter_code
_entity_poly.pdbx_strand_id
1 'polypeptide(L)'
;NDGIPGCIIDKYGEYFSVEILAAGPEKHREIIYKVLAEKTNCRGIYERCDSDVRKKEGMEKREGVVYGNVPETPVPMEENGIRFLIDIRNGHKTGYYLDQRDARKRIGELSNQKKVLNCFCYTGGFGLFALKGNASHVYQVDVSKSALKIAKELLVENKLPTAKATHTEADVFQYLRKCRDKGETFDLIVLDPPKFVEAKDHLQKGARGYKDINLLAMKLLSPNGMLATFSCSGLMDMALFQKIIADAAADAKKELQIIERFGQPADHPVSLAFPEGQYLKGLLVQLKN
;
A
#
# COMPACT_ATOMS: atom_id res chain seq x y z
N ASN A 1 6.62 10.49 -12.94
CA ASN A 1 7.80 11.25 -13.40
C ASN A 1 8.13 11.07 -14.89
N ASP A 2 7.14 10.70 -15.70
CA ASP A 2 7.29 10.46 -17.14
C ASP A 2 7.14 11.76 -18.00
N GLY A 3 7.31 12.93 -17.38
CA GLY A 3 7.28 14.21 -18.07
C GLY A 3 5.90 14.86 -18.23
N ILE A 4 4.85 14.25 -17.69
CA ILE A 4 3.48 14.79 -17.71
C ILE A 4 3.00 14.98 -16.26
N PRO A 5 3.41 16.05 -15.56
CA PRO A 5 3.06 16.26 -14.18
C PRO A 5 1.54 16.40 -14.00
N GLY A 6 1.01 15.77 -12.95
CA GLY A 6 -0.43 15.78 -12.66
C GLY A 6 -1.26 14.83 -13.52
N CYS A 7 -0.64 13.93 -14.28
CA CYS A 7 -1.32 12.83 -14.97
C CYS A 7 -0.85 11.50 -14.40
N ILE A 8 -1.78 10.70 -13.88
CA ILE A 8 -1.52 9.36 -13.35
C ILE A 8 -2.27 8.38 -14.25
N ILE A 9 -1.56 7.37 -14.75
CA ILE A 9 -2.10 6.36 -15.65
C ILE A 9 -1.67 5.00 -15.12
N ASP A 10 -2.62 4.25 -14.58
CA ASP A 10 -2.38 2.92 -14.05
C ASP A 10 -3.07 1.85 -14.90
N LYS A 11 -2.33 0.79 -15.20
CA LYS A 11 -2.82 -0.33 -15.99
C LYS A 11 -3.20 -1.50 -15.08
N TYR A 12 -4.45 -1.95 -15.22
CA TYR A 12 -5.01 -3.10 -14.52
C TYR A 12 -5.48 -4.15 -15.55
N GLY A 13 -4.63 -5.12 -15.84
CA GLY A 13 -4.90 -6.11 -16.89
C GLY A 13 -5.06 -5.46 -18.26
N GLU A 14 -6.26 -5.52 -18.82
CA GLU A 14 -6.61 -4.94 -20.12
C GLU A 14 -7.25 -3.54 -20.03
N TYR A 15 -7.31 -2.95 -18.83
CA TYR A 15 -7.97 -1.67 -18.56
C TYR A 15 -7.00 -0.66 -18.00
N PHE A 16 -7.31 0.63 -18.22
CA PHE A 16 -6.59 1.74 -17.61
C PHE A 16 -7.52 2.54 -16.68
N SER A 17 -6.96 2.97 -15.58
CA SER A 17 -7.50 4.05 -14.75
C SER A 17 -6.63 5.28 -14.95
N VAL A 18 -7.24 6.42 -15.26
CA VAL A 18 -6.55 7.68 -15.52
C VAL A 18 -7.05 8.74 -14.57
N GLU A 19 -6.12 9.43 -13.92
CA GLU A 19 -6.39 10.57 -13.06
C GLU A 19 -5.60 11.78 -13.58
N ILE A 20 -6.29 12.88 -13.90
CA ILE A 20 -5.69 14.14 -14.36
C ILE A 20 -5.95 15.20 -13.29
N LEU A 21 -4.88 15.67 -12.64
CA LEU A 21 -4.90 16.56 -11.49
C LEU A 21 -4.44 17.99 -11.79
N ALA A 22 -3.88 18.24 -13.00
CA ALA A 22 -3.32 19.54 -13.38
C ALA A 22 -3.92 20.03 -14.72
N ALA A 23 -4.02 21.35 -14.87
CA ALA A 23 -4.61 22.00 -16.05
C ALA A 23 -3.81 21.77 -17.34
N GLY A 24 -2.50 21.51 -17.24
CA GLY A 24 -1.66 21.17 -18.40
C GLY A 24 -2.14 19.92 -19.13
N PRO A 25 -2.08 18.73 -18.52
CA PRO A 25 -2.58 17.51 -19.13
C PRO A 25 -4.09 17.52 -19.40
N GLU A 26 -4.90 18.27 -18.63
CA GLU A 26 -6.35 18.41 -18.91
C GLU A 26 -6.63 18.93 -20.33
N LYS A 27 -5.83 19.89 -20.82
CA LYS A 27 -5.96 20.43 -22.18
C LYS A 27 -5.69 19.38 -23.27
N HIS A 28 -4.97 18.33 -22.94
CA HIS A 28 -4.56 17.27 -23.87
C HIS A 28 -5.21 15.91 -23.58
N ARG A 29 -6.20 15.86 -22.69
CA ARG A 29 -6.81 14.61 -22.23
C ARG A 29 -7.29 13.72 -23.36
N GLU A 30 -7.95 14.26 -24.38
CA GLU A 30 -8.46 13.48 -25.52
C GLU A 30 -7.32 12.82 -26.31
N ILE A 31 -6.18 13.54 -26.44
CA ILE A 31 -4.97 13.02 -27.10
C ILE A 31 -4.38 11.89 -26.24
N ILE A 32 -4.34 12.07 -24.92
CA ILE A 32 -3.85 11.05 -23.99
C ILE A 32 -4.67 9.76 -24.13
N TYR A 33 -6.00 9.85 -24.08
CA TYR A 33 -6.89 8.68 -24.22
C TYR A 33 -6.74 7.99 -25.56
N LYS A 34 -6.70 8.77 -26.66
CA LYS A 34 -6.48 8.24 -28.00
C LYS A 34 -5.17 7.49 -28.12
N VAL A 35 -4.07 8.07 -27.65
CA VAL A 35 -2.74 7.46 -27.71
C VAL A 35 -2.69 6.19 -26.87
N LEU A 36 -3.26 6.19 -25.66
CA LEU A 36 -3.36 4.99 -24.82
C LEU A 36 -4.11 3.87 -25.56
N ALA A 37 -5.27 4.17 -26.11
CA ALA A 37 -6.06 3.18 -26.83
C ALA A 37 -5.32 2.60 -28.04
N GLU A 38 -4.72 3.46 -28.87
CA GLU A 38 -4.01 3.05 -30.10
C GLU A 38 -2.72 2.26 -29.82
N LYS A 39 -2.00 2.61 -28.75
CA LYS A 39 -0.69 1.98 -28.44
C LYS A 39 -0.78 0.72 -27.60
N THR A 40 -1.88 0.51 -26.88
CA THR A 40 -1.96 -0.59 -25.90
C THR A 40 -3.00 -1.65 -26.24
N ASN A 41 -3.88 -1.41 -27.21
CA ASN A 41 -5.02 -2.26 -27.53
C ASN A 41 -5.87 -2.60 -26.30
N CYS A 42 -6.02 -1.63 -25.37
CA CYS A 42 -6.80 -1.84 -24.15
C CYS A 42 -8.29 -2.00 -24.45
N ARG A 43 -9.01 -2.72 -23.58
CA ARG A 43 -10.47 -2.88 -23.68
C ARG A 43 -11.24 -1.64 -23.25
N GLY A 44 -10.66 -0.85 -22.36
CA GLY A 44 -11.31 0.36 -21.88
C GLY A 44 -10.43 1.22 -20.99
N ILE A 45 -10.81 2.50 -20.92
CA ILE A 45 -10.18 3.52 -20.08
C ILE A 45 -11.25 4.13 -19.20
N TYR A 46 -11.01 4.18 -17.90
CA TYR A 46 -11.86 4.82 -16.91
C TYR A 46 -11.16 6.07 -16.37
N GLU A 47 -11.82 7.22 -16.47
CA GLU A 47 -11.35 8.48 -15.89
C GLU A 47 -11.80 8.57 -14.42
N ARG A 48 -10.86 8.83 -13.51
CA ARG A 48 -11.08 9.04 -12.07
C ARG A 48 -10.54 10.38 -11.63
N CYS A 49 -11.17 11.44 -12.09
CA CYS A 49 -10.78 12.81 -11.78
C CYS A 49 -11.71 13.42 -10.70
N ASP A 50 -11.95 12.67 -9.63
CA ASP A 50 -12.83 13.00 -8.52
C ASP A 50 -12.12 13.73 -7.35
N SER A 51 -10.80 13.90 -7.43
CA SER A 51 -9.97 14.54 -6.41
C SER A 51 -10.27 16.04 -6.24
N ASP A 52 -10.33 16.51 -4.98
CA ASP A 52 -10.49 17.93 -4.66
C ASP A 52 -9.29 18.81 -5.06
N VAL A 53 -8.14 18.20 -5.38
CA VAL A 53 -6.97 18.92 -5.93
C VAL A 53 -7.33 19.63 -7.22
N ARG A 54 -8.21 19.07 -8.04
CA ARG A 54 -8.67 19.66 -9.31
C ARG A 54 -9.32 21.05 -9.12
N LYS A 55 -10.03 21.28 -8.02
CA LYS A 55 -10.63 22.59 -7.71
C LYS A 55 -9.58 23.68 -7.54
N LYS A 56 -8.38 23.34 -7.03
CA LYS A 56 -7.29 24.29 -6.87
C LYS A 56 -6.70 24.73 -8.21
N GLU A 57 -6.85 23.89 -9.24
CA GLU A 57 -6.46 24.17 -10.63
C GLU A 57 -7.62 24.76 -11.47
N GLY A 58 -8.77 25.07 -10.84
CA GLY A 58 -9.95 25.61 -11.53
C GLY A 58 -10.69 24.59 -12.40
N MET A 59 -10.51 23.28 -12.11
CA MET A 59 -11.11 22.20 -12.89
C MET A 59 -12.25 21.53 -12.12
N GLU A 60 -13.27 21.08 -12.86
CA GLU A 60 -14.37 20.31 -12.30
C GLU A 60 -13.98 18.84 -12.12
N LYS A 61 -14.68 18.16 -11.19
CA LYS A 61 -14.57 16.70 -11.04
C LYS A 61 -15.15 16.00 -12.26
N ARG A 62 -14.54 14.89 -12.64
CA ARG A 62 -14.99 14.03 -13.75
C ARG A 62 -14.78 12.58 -13.38
N GLU A 63 -15.68 11.74 -13.83
CA GLU A 63 -15.63 10.31 -13.62
C GLU A 63 -16.41 9.61 -14.73
N GLY A 64 -15.88 8.51 -15.25
CA GLY A 64 -16.60 7.72 -16.23
C GLY A 64 -15.72 6.96 -17.21
N VAL A 65 -16.39 6.18 -18.07
CA VAL A 65 -15.74 5.49 -19.19
C VAL A 65 -15.46 6.52 -20.29
N VAL A 66 -14.19 6.67 -20.67
CA VAL A 66 -13.75 7.59 -21.72
C VAL A 66 -13.32 6.89 -22.99
N TYR A 67 -13.09 5.57 -22.93
CA TYR A 67 -12.81 4.74 -24.10
C TYR A 67 -13.27 3.30 -23.87
N GLY A 68 -13.79 2.68 -24.94
CA GLY A 68 -14.16 1.26 -24.97
C GLY A 68 -15.24 0.89 -23.95
N ASN A 69 -15.10 -0.28 -23.34
CA ASN A 69 -16.01 -0.79 -22.32
C ASN A 69 -15.24 -1.16 -21.05
N VAL A 70 -15.67 -0.60 -19.93
CA VAL A 70 -15.10 -0.90 -18.60
C VAL A 70 -16.19 -1.54 -17.76
N PRO A 71 -16.01 -2.78 -17.27
CA PRO A 71 -17.04 -3.47 -16.48
C PRO A 71 -17.35 -2.73 -15.17
N GLU A 72 -18.55 -2.92 -14.66
CA GLU A 72 -18.93 -2.43 -13.33
C GLU A 72 -18.37 -3.30 -12.21
N THR A 73 -18.03 -4.55 -12.52
CA THR A 73 -17.37 -5.48 -11.60
C THR A 73 -15.86 -5.24 -11.56
N PRO A 74 -15.19 -5.63 -10.46
CA PRO A 74 -13.73 -5.54 -10.38
C PRO A 74 -13.02 -6.25 -11.55
N VAL A 75 -11.97 -5.62 -12.07
CA VAL A 75 -11.18 -6.14 -13.19
C VAL A 75 -10.03 -7.02 -12.68
N PRO A 76 -9.71 -8.13 -13.39
CA PRO A 76 -8.60 -8.98 -13.01
C PRO A 76 -7.25 -8.34 -13.36
N MET A 77 -6.31 -8.42 -12.43
CA MET A 77 -4.90 -8.07 -12.61
C MET A 77 -4.04 -9.17 -12.02
N GLU A 78 -2.90 -9.48 -12.63
CA GLU A 78 -1.92 -10.38 -12.07
C GLU A 78 -0.66 -9.63 -11.63
N GLU A 79 -0.17 -9.93 -10.43
CA GLU A 79 1.06 -9.39 -9.87
C GLU A 79 1.89 -10.52 -9.28
N ASN A 80 3.06 -10.82 -9.90
CA ASN A 80 3.98 -11.86 -9.44
C ASN A 80 3.28 -13.23 -9.20
N GLY A 81 2.32 -13.60 -10.08
CA GLY A 81 1.56 -14.85 -10.00
C GLY A 81 0.54 -14.88 -8.85
N ILE A 82 0.09 -13.73 -8.37
CA ILE A 82 -1.10 -13.54 -7.55
C ILE A 82 -2.13 -12.78 -8.40
N ARG A 83 -3.34 -13.33 -8.45
CA ARG A 83 -4.47 -12.68 -9.13
C ARG A 83 -5.21 -11.77 -8.15
N PHE A 84 -5.40 -10.53 -8.57
CA PHE A 84 -6.17 -9.50 -7.88
C PHE A 84 -7.44 -9.17 -8.64
N LEU A 85 -8.45 -8.70 -7.91
CA LEU A 85 -9.68 -8.13 -8.42
C LEU A 85 -9.69 -6.65 -8.05
N ILE A 86 -9.51 -5.79 -9.04
CA ILE A 86 -9.31 -4.35 -8.84
C ILE A 86 -10.59 -3.59 -9.15
N ASP A 87 -11.12 -2.89 -8.16
CA ASP A 87 -12.21 -1.95 -8.36
C ASP A 87 -11.65 -0.61 -8.84
N ILE A 88 -11.59 -0.44 -10.17
CA ILE A 88 -11.07 0.77 -10.78
C ILE A 88 -12.03 1.96 -10.66
N ARG A 89 -13.28 1.73 -10.23
CA ARG A 89 -14.29 2.78 -10.05
C ARG A 89 -14.26 3.35 -8.63
N ASN A 90 -14.24 2.49 -7.60
CA ASN A 90 -14.40 2.89 -6.21
C ASN A 90 -13.20 2.51 -5.32
N GLY A 91 -12.21 1.79 -5.84
CA GLY A 91 -11.02 1.40 -5.09
C GLY A 91 -10.16 2.60 -4.69
N HIS A 92 -9.25 2.41 -3.74
CA HIS A 92 -8.32 3.46 -3.31
C HIS A 92 -7.38 3.87 -4.46
N LYS A 93 -6.94 5.13 -4.49
CA LYS A 93 -6.16 5.72 -5.58
C LYS A 93 -6.89 5.52 -6.92
N THR A 94 -6.19 5.03 -7.92
CA THR A 94 -6.73 4.63 -9.22
C THR A 94 -7.41 3.25 -9.24
N GLY A 95 -7.40 2.53 -8.09
CA GLY A 95 -7.94 1.17 -7.90
C GLY A 95 -7.15 0.32 -6.94
N TYR A 96 -5.80 0.44 -6.93
CA TYR A 96 -4.92 -0.36 -6.09
C TYR A 96 -3.57 0.34 -5.80
N TYR A 97 -2.77 -0.23 -4.92
CA TYR A 97 -1.46 0.28 -4.50
C TYR A 97 -0.33 -0.43 -5.26
N LEU A 98 -0.11 -0.07 -6.51
CA LEU A 98 0.94 -0.67 -7.36
C LEU A 98 2.36 -0.38 -6.85
N ASP A 99 2.52 0.74 -6.14
CA ASP A 99 3.78 1.20 -5.56
C ASP A 99 4.36 0.28 -4.47
N GLN A 100 3.56 -0.63 -3.90
CA GLN A 100 3.99 -1.61 -2.91
C GLN A 100 4.33 -3.00 -3.50
N ARG A 101 4.33 -3.16 -4.83
CA ARG A 101 4.49 -4.45 -5.51
C ARG A 101 5.76 -5.20 -5.08
N ASP A 102 6.92 -4.52 -5.07
CA ASP A 102 8.20 -5.14 -4.76
C ASP A 102 8.28 -5.49 -3.27
N ALA A 103 7.75 -4.64 -2.40
CA ALA A 103 7.65 -4.93 -0.96
C ALA A 103 6.74 -6.13 -0.69
N ARG A 104 5.58 -6.26 -1.36
CA ARG A 104 4.71 -7.43 -1.22
C ARG A 104 5.42 -8.73 -1.61
N LYS A 105 6.12 -8.72 -2.75
CA LYS A 105 6.92 -9.87 -3.20
C LYS A 105 7.96 -10.24 -2.15
N ARG A 106 8.71 -9.27 -1.65
CA ARG A 106 9.75 -9.48 -0.64
C ARG A 106 9.21 -10.04 0.66
N ILE A 107 8.07 -9.55 1.13
CA ILE A 107 7.39 -10.10 2.32
C ILE A 107 7.00 -11.56 2.09
N GLY A 108 6.51 -11.91 0.91
CA GLY A 108 6.25 -13.31 0.55
C GLY A 108 7.48 -14.21 0.70
N GLU A 109 8.62 -13.78 0.15
CA GLU A 109 9.90 -14.50 0.24
C GLU A 109 10.37 -14.74 1.69
N LEU A 110 10.03 -13.82 2.60
CA LEU A 110 10.42 -13.87 4.01
C LEU A 110 9.44 -14.65 4.91
N SER A 111 8.30 -15.09 4.37
CA SER A 111 7.17 -15.58 5.18
C SER A 111 7.17 -17.08 5.47
N ASN A 112 8.13 -17.86 4.93
CA ASN A 112 8.14 -19.32 5.09
C ASN A 112 8.08 -19.76 6.56
N GLN A 113 7.04 -20.54 6.90
CA GLN A 113 6.73 -21.05 8.25
C GLN A 113 6.52 -19.98 9.33
N LYS A 114 6.34 -18.71 8.96
CA LYS A 114 6.19 -17.60 9.89
C LYS A 114 4.72 -17.33 10.26
N LYS A 115 4.49 -16.94 11.52
CA LYS A 115 3.27 -16.31 11.99
C LYS A 115 3.32 -14.83 11.61
N VAL A 116 2.49 -14.41 10.66
CA VAL A 116 2.52 -13.08 10.06
C VAL A 116 1.34 -12.24 10.54
N LEU A 117 1.60 -10.99 10.92
CA LEU A 117 0.58 -9.98 11.20
C LEU A 117 0.64 -8.88 10.13
N ASN A 118 -0.43 -8.71 9.38
CA ASN A 118 -0.59 -7.67 8.35
C ASN A 118 -1.60 -6.62 8.84
N CYS A 119 -1.10 -5.45 9.20
CA CYS A 119 -1.87 -4.32 9.70
C CYS A 119 -2.17 -3.30 8.60
N PHE A 120 -3.37 -2.70 8.62
CA PHE A 120 -3.89 -1.86 7.54
C PHE A 120 -3.91 -2.62 6.22
N CYS A 121 -4.41 -3.84 6.31
CA CYS A 121 -4.19 -4.82 5.25
C CYS A 121 -4.96 -4.51 3.95
N TYR A 122 -5.93 -3.59 3.97
CA TYR A 122 -6.80 -3.28 2.83
C TYR A 122 -7.38 -4.57 2.24
N THR A 123 -7.22 -4.82 0.95
CA THR A 123 -7.65 -6.06 0.27
C THR A 123 -6.67 -7.22 0.45
N GLY A 124 -5.78 -7.14 1.43
CA GLY A 124 -4.95 -8.26 1.88
C GLY A 124 -3.69 -8.53 1.06
N GLY A 125 -3.22 -7.61 0.23
CA GLY A 125 -2.12 -7.84 -0.69
C GLY A 125 -0.87 -8.47 -0.05
N PHE A 126 -0.32 -7.90 1.01
CA PHE A 126 0.82 -8.48 1.75
C PHE A 126 0.50 -9.88 2.31
N GLY A 127 -0.72 -10.09 2.81
CA GLY A 127 -1.15 -11.38 3.35
C GLY A 127 -1.25 -12.48 2.29
N LEU A 128 -1.69 -12.14 1.08
CA LEU A 128 -1.72 -13.08 -0.06
C LEU A 128 -0.30 -13.54 -0.41
N PHE A 129 0.65 -12.60 -0.50
CA PHE A 129 2.06 -12.93 -0.75
C PHE A 129 2.66 -13.74 0.40
N ALA A 130 2.34 -13.43 1.66
CA ALA A 130 2.80 -14.19 2.80
C ALA A 130 2.31 -15.65 2.76
N LEU A 131 1.04 -15.87 2.43
CA LEU A 131 0.49 -17.23 2.28
C LEU A 131 1.10 -17.98 1.08
N LYS A 132 1.30 -17.29 -0.06
CA LYS A 132 2.03 -17.84 -1.21
C LYS A 132 3.46 -18.24 -0.83
N GLY A 133 4.11 -17.45 0.04
CA GLY A 133 5.42 -17.72 0.63
C GLY A 133 5.40 -18.76 1.76
N ASN A 134 4.31 -19.53 1.91
CA ASN A 134 4.17 -20.61 2.88
C ASN A 134 4.19 -20.15 4.35
N ALA A 135 3.58 -18.98 4.66
CA ALA A 135 3.35 -18.59 6.04
C ALA A 135 2.58 -19.68 6.81
N SER A 136 2.91 -19.86 8.11
CA SER A 136 2.19 -20.79 8.98
C SER A 136 0.78 -20.29 9.26
N HIS A 137 0.62 -18.99 9.48
CA HIS A 137 -0.67 -18.31 9.63
C HIS A 137 -0.52 -16.82 9.36
N VAL A 138 -1.56 -16.19 8.78
CA VAL A 138 -1.60 -14.74 8.51
C VAL A 138 -2.80 -14.12 9.20
N TYR A 139 -2.54 -13.11 10.03
CA TYR A 139 -3.56 -12.28 10.67
C TYR A 139 -3.66 -10.98 9.88
N GLN A 140 -4.82 -10.70 9.33
CA GLN A 140 -5.11 -9.52 8.53
C GLN A 140 -6.05 -8.59 9.30
N VAL A 141 -5.64 -7.35 9.52
CA VAL A 141 -6.36 -6.38 10.34
C VAL A 141 -6.58 -5.10 9.54
N ASP A 142 -7.84 -4.71 9.42
CA ASP A 142 -8.26 -3.45 8.79
C ASP A 142 -9.57 -2.97 9.42
N VAL A 143 -9.88 -1.69 9.31
CA VAL A 143 -11.17 -1.11 9.72
C VAL A 143 -12.25 -1.31 8.66
N SER A 144 -11.87 -1.56 7.41
CA SER A 144 -12.78 -1.70 6.27
C SER A 144 -13.29 -3.13 6.13
N LYS A 145 -14.53 -3.36 6.53
CA LYS A 145 -15.21 -4.63 6.35
C LYS A 145 -15.30 -5.06 4.87
N SER A 146 -15.51 -4.09 3.97
CA SER A 146 -15.59 -4.36 2.53
C SER A 146 -14.23 -4.80 1.97
N ALA A 147 -13.12 -4.17 2.38
CA ALA A 147 -11.78 -4.58 1.99
C ALA A 147 -11.44 -5.97 2.51
N LEU A 148 -11.78 -6.29 3.76
CA LEU A 148 -11.59 -7.63 4.34
C LEU A 148 -12.43 -8.70 3.64
N LYS A 149 -13.61 -8.37 3.12
CA LYS A 149 -14.41 -9.28 2.30
C LYS A 149 -13.66 -9.63 1.01
N ILE A 150 -13.15 -8.62 0.29
CA ILE A 150 -12.33 -8.82 -0.92
C ILE A 150 -11.08 -9.64 -0.59
N ALA A 151 -10.40 -9.35 0.53
CA ALA A 151 -9.24 -10.14 0.96
C ALA A 151 -9.54 -11.63 1.12
N LYS A 152 -10.71 -11.99 1.65
CA LYS A 152 -11.17 -13.40 1.75
C LYS A 152 -11.46 -14.00 0.39
N GLU A 153 -12.13 -13.27 -0.49
CA GLU A 153 -12.45 -13.71 -1.85
C GLU A 153 -11.17 -13.97 -2.66
N LEU A 154 -10.17 -13.10 -2.52
CA LEU A 154 -8.86 -13.25 -3.17
C LEU A 154 -8.08 -14.49 -2.71
N LEU A 155 -8.25 -14.95 -1.46
CA LEU A 155 -7.67 -16.25 -1.03
C LEU A 155 -8.24 -17.41 -1.83
N VAL A 156 -9.55 -17.43 -2.02
CA VAL A 156 -10.23 -18.48 -2.80
C VAL A 156 -9.83 -18.40 -4.28
N GLU A 157 -9.84 -17.22 -4.86
CA GLU A 157 -9.47 -16.98 -6.25
C GLU A 157 -8.04 -17.47 -6.56
N ASN A 158 -7.12 -17.29 -5.61
CA ASN A 158 -5.72 -17.71 -5.73
C ASN A 158 -5.46 -19.13 -5.20
N LYS A 159 -6.50 -19.87 -4.80
CA LYS A 159 -6.38 -21.24 -4.24
C LYS A 159 -5.41 -21.29 -3.03
N LEU A 160 -5.34 -20.22 -2.27
CA LEU A 160 -4.52 -20.14 -1.06
C LEU A 160 -5.25 -20.76 0.14
N PRO A 161 -4.51 -21.27 1.16
CA PRO A 161 -5.11 -21.97 2.28
C PRO A 161 -5.90 -21.03 3.20
N THR A 162 -7.20 -20.94 3.00
CA THR A 162 -8.11 -20.05 3.76
C THR A 162 -8.07 -20.34 5.28
N ALA A 163 -7.86 -21.58 5.70
CA ALA A 163 -7.71 -21.96 7.10
C ALA A 163 -6.46 -21.35 7.78
N LYS A 164 -5.49 -20.89 7.00
CA LYS A 164 -4.28 -20.22 7.49
C LYS A 164 -4.42 -18.68 7.52
N ALA A 165 -5.62 -18.14 7.38
CA ALA A 165 -5.85 -16.70 7.39
C ALA A 165 -6.96 -16.31 8.36
N THR A 166 -6.68 -15.36 9.22
CA THR A 166 -7.67 -14.71 10.10
C THR A 166 -7.85 -13.26 9.69
N HIS A 167 -9.09 -12.83 9.49
CA HIS A 167 -9.43 -11.45 9.12
C HIS A 167 -10.19 -10.80 10.26
N THR A 168 -9.70 -9.68 10.74
CA THR A 168 -10.27 -8.96 11.89
C THR A 168 -10.60 -7.52 11.49
N GLU A 169 -11.88 -7.16 11.59
CA GLU A 169 -12.32 -5.77 11.48
C GLU A 169 -12.03 -5.08 12.82
N ALA A 170 -11.03 -4.20 12.84
CA ALA A 170 -10.62 -3.48 14.05
C ALA A 170 -9.76 -2.25 13.72
N ASP A 171 -9.76 -1.28 14.63
CA ASP A 171 -8.71 -0.27 14.70
C ASP A 171 -7.38 -0.93 15.06
N VAL A 172 -6.35 -0.68 14.24
CA VAL A 172 -5.05 -1.36 14.36
C VAL A 172 -4.37 -1.01 15.68
N PHE A 173 -4.44 0.24 16.16
CA PHE A 173 -3.83 0.61 17.45
C PHE A 173 -4.44 -0.17 18.61
N GLN A 174 -5.76 -0.32 18.61
CA GLN A 174 -6.48 -1.08 19.63
C GLN A 174 -6.17 -2.58 19.50
N TYR A 175 -6.07 -3.10 18.27
CA TYR A 175 -5.75 -4.50 18.01
C TYR A 175 -4.34 -4.85 18.55
N LEU A 176 -3.33 -4.04 18.24
CA LEU A 176 -1.96 -4.24 18.71
C LEU A 176 -1.88 -4.17 20.25
N ARG A 177 -2.63 -3.26 20.89
CA ARG A 177 -2.71 -3.20 22.37
C ARG A 177 -3.31 -4.48 22.94
N LYS A 178 -4.40 -4.99 22.37
CA LYS A 178 -5.02 -6.27 22.78
C LYS A 178 -4.07 -7.45 22.62
N CYS A 179 -3.32 -7.53 21.51
CA CYS A 179 -2.31 -8.58 21.31
C CYS A 179 -1.21 -8.49 22.38
N ARG A 180 -0.71 -7.28 22.67
CA ARG A 180 0.28 -7.05 23.73
C ARG A 180 -0.23 -7.54 25.11
N ASP A 181 -1.45 -7.15 25.45
CA ASP A 181 -2.05 -7.47 26.77
C ASP A 181 -2.30 -8.98 26.93
N LYS A 182 -2.45 -9.71 25.81
CA LYS A 182 -2.55 -11.17 25.76
C LYS A 182 -1.19 -11.88 25.66
N GLY A 183 -0.08 -11.15 25.53
CA GLY A 183 1.24 -11.73 25.33
C GLY A 183 1.42 -12.42 23.97
N GLU A 184 0.65 -12.06 22.97
CA GLU A 184 0.80 -12.63 21.61
C GLU A 184 2.08 -12.11 20.95
N THR A 185 2.72 -13.00 20.15
CA THR A 185 3.91 -12.66 19.38
C THR A 185 3.78 -13.08 17.93
N PHE A 186 4.55 -12.43 17.04
CA PHE A 186 4.59 -12.66 15.60
C PHE A 186 6.02 -12.68 15.08
N ASP A 187 6.26 -13.50 14.06
CA ASP A 187 7.59 -13.64 13.44
C ASP A 187 7.85 -12.58 12.38
N LEU A 188 6.78 -12.08 11.77
CA LEU A 188 6.83 -11.02 10.79
C LEU A 188 5.59 -10.13 10.94
N ILE A 189 5.82 -8.82 11.11
CA ILE A 189 4.75 -7.83 11.17
C ILE A 189 4.91 -6.88 10.00
N VAL A 190 3.81 -6.56 9.33
CA VAL A 190 3.72 -5.51 8.29
C VAL A 190 2.86 -4.38 8.82
N LEU A 191 3.39 -3.17 8.80
CA LEU A 191 2.69 -1.92 9.09
C LEU A 191 2.70 -1.04 7.84
N ASP A 192 1.59 -0.97 7.14
CA ASP A 192 1.38 -0.06 5.99
C ASP A 192 0.23 0.91 6.28
N PRO A 193 0.44 1.84 7.23
CA PRO A 193 -0.61 2.74 7.68
C PRO A 193 -0.99 3.76 6.61
N PRO A 194 -2.20 4.34 6.67
CA PRO A 194 -2.56 5.48 5.87
C PRO A 194 -1.64 6.67 6.17
N LYS A 195 -1.71 7.66 5.32
CA LYS A 195 -0.90 8.88 5.44
C LYS A 195 -1.24 9.64 6.74
N PHE A 196 -0.35 9.59 7.73
CA PHE A 196 -0.54 10.29 9.01
C PHE A 196 -0.12 11.77 8.95
N VAL A 197 0.64 12.18 7.92
CA VAL A 197 1.09 13.56 7.73
C VAL A 197 0.58 14.05 6.39
N GLU A 198 -0.43 14.92 6.40
CA GLU A 198 -1.02 15.52 5.20
C GLU A 198 -0.57 16.95 4.98
N ALA A 199 -0.24 17.67 6.06
CA ALA A 199 0.22 19.06 6.06
C ALA A 199 1.39 19.26 7.02
N LYS A 200 2.17 20.34 6.81
CA LYS A 200 3.39 20.59 7.60
C LYS A 200 3.11 20.77 9.10
N ASP A 201 2.02 21.41 9.46
CA ASP A 201 1.54 21.58 10.83
C ASP A 201 1.14 20.28 11.51
N HIS A 202 0.81 19.25 10.73
CA HIS A 202 0.49 17.90 11.23
C HIS A 202 1.72 16.99 11.41
N LEU A 203 2.93 17.46 11.05
CA LEU A 203 4.14 16.61 11.06
C LEU A 203 4.41 16.00 12.43
N GLN A 204 4.34 16.79 13.51
CA GLN A 204 4.61 16.30 14.87
C GLN A 204 3.55 15.29 15.33
N LYS A 205 2.27 15.53 15.02
CA LYS A 205 1.17 14.61 15.36
C LYS A 205 1.32 13.30 14.61
N GLY A 206 1.61 13.37 13.31
CA GLY A 206 1.83 12.17 12.49
C GLY A 206 3.07 11.39 12.93
N ALA A 207 4.17 12.07 13.28
CA ALA A 207 5.37 11.43 13.81
C ALA A 207 5.08 10.64 15.10
N ARG A 208 4.26 11.19 16.00
CA ARG A 208 3.80 10.47 17.21
C ARG A 208 2.98 9.23 16.87
N GLY A 209 2.09 9.32 15.86
CA GLY A 209 1.30 8.16 15.39
C GLY A 209 2.20 7.05 14.83
N TYR A 210 3.18 7.40 14.00
CA TYR A 210 4.18 6.44 13.52
C TYR A 210 5.00 5.84 14.66
N LYS A 211 5.44 6.66 15.65
CA LYS A 211 6.19 6.16 16.81
C LYS A 211 5.36 5.18 17.63
N ASP A 212 4.12 5.52 17.97
CA ASP A 212 3.25 4.67 18.82
C ASP A 212 2.95 3.32 18.16
N ILE A 213 2.59 3.31 16.88
CA ILE A 213 2.24 2.06 16.20
C ILE A 213 3.46 1.14 16.05
N ASN A 214 4.64 1.70 15.75
CA ASN A 214 5.88 0.94 15.62
C ASN A 214 6.34 0.40 16.98
N LEU A 215 6.24 1.20 18.04
CA LEU A 215 6.52 0.75 19.40
C LEU A 215 5.64 -0.45 19.80
N LEU A 216 4.33 -0.38 19.52
CA LEU A 216 3.42 -1.47 19.80
C LEU A 216 3.80 -2.73 19.00
N ALA A 217 4.07 -2.60 17.70
CA ALA A 217 4.47 -3.73 16.86
C ALA A 217 5.79 -4.37 17.32
N MET A 218 6.80 -3.57 17.68
CA MET A 218 8.08 -4.08 18.18
C MET A 218 7.95 -4.89 19.46
N LYS A 219 6.99 -4.55 20.33
CA LYS A 219 6.69 -5.33 21.55
C LYS A 219 6.06 -6.70 21.25
N LEU A 220 5.53 -6.88 20.06
CA LEU A 220 4.90 -8.12 19.61
C LEU A 220 5.84 -9.01 18.78
N LEU A 221 7.09 -8.61 18.55
CA LEU A 221 8.03 -9.44 17.81
C LEU A 221 8.49 -10.63 18.64
N SER A 222 8.43 -11.82 18.05
CA SER A 222 9.08 -13.01 18.55
C SER A 222 10.62 -12.86 18.49
N PRO A 223 11.41 -13.71 19.17
CA PRO A 223 12.86 -13.74 19.00
C PRO A 223 13.25 -13.84 17.51
N ASN A 224 14.18 -13.02 17.04
CA ASN A 224 14.55 -12.88 15.62
C ASN A 224 13.41 -12.39 14.69
N GLY A 225 12.30 -11.92 15.26
CA GLY A 225 11.15 -11.42 14.51
C GLY A 225 11.50 -10.18 13.69
N MET A 226 10.77 -9.98 12.60
CA MET A 226 10.97 -8.88 11.66
C MET A 226 9.75 -7.96 11.61
N LEU A 227 10.02 -6.67 11.40
CA LEU A 227 9.00 -5.65 11.18
C LEU A 227 9.28 -4.95 9.86
N ALA A 228 8.33 -5.04 8.92
CA ALA A 228 8.28 -4.20 7.74
C ALA A 228 7.34 -3.02 8.01
N THR A 229 7.85 -1.81 8.01
CA THR A 229 7.07 -0.60 8.32
C THR A 229 7.22 0.43 7.23
N PHE A 230 6.11 1.08 6.87
CA PHE A 230 6.02 1.97 5.71
C PHE A 230 5.47 3.35 6.08
N SER A 231 5.81 4.33 5.25
CA SER A 231 5.20 5.65 5.23
C SER A 231 5.10 6.18 3.79
N CYS A 232 3.90 6.57 3.38
CA CYS A 232 3.64 7.26 2.11
C CYS A 232 3.51 8.79 2.29
N SER A 233 3.88 9.35 3.44
CA SER A 233 3.80 10.80 3.72
C SER A 233 4.95 11.55 3.03
N GLY A 234 4.66 12.33 1.97
CA GLY A 234 5.69 13.08 1.23
C GLY A 234 6.46 14.11 2.07
N LEU A 235 5.84 14.64 3.15
CA LEU A 235 6.48 15.59 4.07
C LEU A 235 7.42 14.93 5.11
N MET A 236 7.50 13.60 5.11
CA MET A 236 8.38 12.83 5.98
C MET A 236 9.46 12.21 5.11
N ASP A 237 10.70 12.65 5.22
CA ASP A 237 11.82 12.04 4.53
C ASP A 237 12.27 10.73 5.21
N MET A 238 13.17 9.98 4.55
CA MET A 238 13.69 8.71 5.06
C MET A 238 14.47 8.89 6.36
N ALA A 239 15.21 9.98 6.54
CA ALA A 239 16.02 10.22 7.73
C ALA A 239 15.14 10.44 8.96
N LEU A 240 14.10 11.27 8.82
CA LEU A 240 13.11 11.49 9.88
C LEU A 240 12.32 10.22 10.17
N PHE A 241 11.89 9.48 9.14
CA PHE A 241 11.17 8.22 9.34
C PHE A 241 12.03 7.22 10.12
N GLN A 242 13.29 7.01 9.70
CA GLN A 242 14.23 6.14 10.43
C GLN A 242 14.43 6.60 11.88
N LYS A 243 14.57 7.91 12.12
CA LYS A 243 14.70 8.44 13.49
C LYS A 243 13.50 8.10 14.35
N ILE A 244 12.28 8.27 13.83
CA ILE A 244 11.04 7.94 14.55
C ILE A 244 10.99 6.44 14.89
N ILE A 245 11.40 5.57 13.97
CA ILE A 245 11.45 4.12 14.19
C ILE A 245 12.51 3.76 15.24
N ALA A 246 13.67 4.44 15.24
CA ALA A 246 14.71 4.26 16.25
C ALA A 246 14.23 4.72 17.64
N ASP A 247 13.53 5.86 17.72
CA ASP A 247 12.94 6.34 18.99
C ASP A 247 11.86 5.37 19.50
N ALA A 248 11.09 4.74 18.60
CA ALA A 248 10.12 3.70 18.97
C ALA A 248 10.80 2.43 19.50
N ALA A 249 11.93 2.02 18.92
CA ALA A 249 12.72 0.88 19.36
C ALA A 249 13.31 1.10 20.76
N ALA A 250 13.85 2.30 21.01
CA ALA A 250 14.37 2.69 22.32
C ALA A 250 13.28 2.63 23.41
N ASP A 251 12.09 3.18 23.15
CA ASP A 251 10.96 3.14 24.08
C ASP A 251 10.40 1.71 24.26
N ALA A 252 10.48 0.88 23.24
CA ALA A 252 10.13 -0.55 23.33
C ALA A 252 11.18 -1.37 24.08
N LYS A 253 12.36 -0.80 24.39
CA LYS A 253 13.53 -1.48 24.95
C LYS A 253 13.96 -2.67 24.09
N LYS A 254 14.00 -2.47 22.77
CA LYS A 254 14.36 -3.49 21.78
C LYS A 254 15.53 -2.98 20.93
N GLU A 255 16.50 -3.83 20.67
CA GLU A 255 17.57 -3.56 19.71
C GLU A 255 17.21 -4.17 18.36
N LEU A 256 17.09 -3.34 17.32
CA LEU A 256 16.75 -3.78 15.97
C LEU A 256 17.81 -3.32 14.97
N GLN A 257 17.99 -4.12 13.94
CA GLN A 257 18.88 -3.83 12.82
C GLN A 257 18.04 -3.62 11.55
N ILE A 258 18.40 -2.64 10.73
CA ILE A 258 17.83 -2.45 9.40
C ILE A 258 18.43 -3.52 8.49
N ILE A 259 17.58 -4.40 7.98
CA ILE A 259 17.95 -5.46 7.04
C ILE A 259 17.84 -4.96 5.60
N GLU A 260 16.77 -4.19 5.32
CA GLU A 260 16.48 -3.74 3.96
C GLU A 260 15.73 -2.40 3.99
N ARG A 261 15.86 -1.61 2.92
CA ARG A 261 15.08 -0.39 2.70
C ARG A 261 14.19 -0.60 1.50
N PHE A 262 12.91 -0.25 1.63
CA PHE A 262 11.94 -0.27 0.55
C PHE A 262 11.68 1.14 0.01
N GLY A 263 11.35 1.20 -1.24
CA GLY A 263 10.84 2.37 -1.94
C GLY A 263 9.80 1.94 -2.97
N GLN A 264 9.39 2.87 -3.78
CA GLN A 264 8.51 2.58 -4.92
C GLN A 264 9.28 1.81 -6.02
N PRO A 265 8.58 0.92 -6.77
CA PRO A 265 9.19 0.11 -7.83
C PRO A 265 9.52 0.94 -9.08
N ALA A 266 10.20 0.33 -10.05
CA ALA A 266 10.73 0.99 -11.24
C ALA A 266 9.68 1.66 -12.14
N ASP A 267 8.43 1.22 -12.08
CA ASP A 267 7.29 1.86 -12.78
C ASP A 267 6.74 3.10 -12.05
N HIS A 268 7.32 3.45 -10.90
CA HIS A 268 7.12 4.71 -10.19
C HIS A 268 8.46 5.45 -10.08
N PRO A 269 9.10 5.84 -11.21
CA PRO A 269 10.45 6.40 -11.19
C PRO A 269 10.49 7.74 -10.47
N VAL A 270 11.66 8.06 -9.91
CA VAL A 270 11.94 9.37 -9.31
C VAL A 270 12.85 10.13 -10.26
N SER A 271 12.44 11.33 -10.67
CA SER A 271 13.30 12.20 -11.46
C SER A 271 14.47 12.71 -10.61
N LEU A 272 15.68 12.69 -11.15
CA LEU A 272 16.86 13.26 -10.46
C LEU A 272 16.68 14.75 -10.15
N ALA A 273 15.94 15.48 -10.99
CA ALA A 273 15.64 16.89 -10.80
C ALA A 273 14.47 17.15 -9.84
N PHE A 274 13.75 16.10 -9.38
CA PHE A 274 12.61 16.19 -8.50
C PHE A 274 12.64 15.06 -7.44
N PRO A 275 13.56 15.14 -6.46
CA PRO A 275 13.72 14.10 -5.43
C PRO A 275 12.49 13.94 -4.52
N GLU A 276 11.61 14.93 -4.44
CA GLU A 276 10.33 14.86 -3.72
C GLU A 276 9.37 13.81 -4.29
N GLY A 277 9.63 13.36 -5.53
CA GLY A 277 8.94 12.21 -6.11
C GLY A 277 9.16 10.90 -5.35
N GLN A 278 10.17 10.81 -4.49
CA GLN A 278 10.39 9.68 -3.58
C GLN A 278 9.46 9.79 -2.36
N TYR A 279 8.22 9.39 -2.52
CA TYR A 279 7.21 9.52 -1.48
C TYR A 279 7.04 8.28 -0.62
N LEU A 280 7.35 7.06 -1.12
CA LEU A 280 7.24 5.82 -0.37
C LEU A 280 8.57 5.51 0.34
N LYS A 281 8.49 5.34 1.65
CA LYS A 281 9.60 4.91 2.50
C LYS A 281 9.20 3.66 3.24
N GLY A 282 10.07 2.64 3.22
CA GLY A 282 9.89 1.44 4.00
C GLY A 282 11.19 0.98 4.64
N LEU A 283 11.09 0.40 5.82
CA LEU A 283 12.18 -0.24 6.54
C LEU A 283 11.78 -1.66 6.89
N LEU A 284 12.62 -2.63 6.54
CA LEU A 284 12.60 -3.95 7.13
C LEU A 284 13.62 -3.97 8.26
N VAL A 285 13.16 -4.15 9.47
CA VAL A 285 14.02 -4.24 10.66
C VAL A 285 13.87 -5.61 11.31
N GLN A 286 14.93 -6.12 11.90
CA GLN A 286 14.94 -7.40 12.61
C GLN A 286 15.38 -7.20 14.05
N LEU A 287 14.68 -7.88 14.96
CA LEU A 287 15.05 -7.91 16.39
C LEU A 287 16.38 -8.65 16.55
N LYS A 288 17.35 -7.99 17.18
CA LYS A 288 18.62 -8.62 17.57
C LYS A 288 18.42 -9.48 18.80
N ASN A 289 19.05 -10.63 18.81
CA ASN A 289 19.03 -11.57 19.96
C ASN A 289 19.78 -11.02 21.16
#